data_ea9cc433871a949b4b92f7a78ac9eb84
#
_entry.id   ea9cc433871a949b4b92f7a78ac9eb84
#
_cell.length_a   1.000
_cell.length_b   1.000
_cell.length_c   1.000
_cell.angle_alpha   90.00
_cell.angle_beta   90.00
_cell.angle_gamma   90.00
#
_symmetry.space_group_name_H-M   'P 1'
#
loop_
_entity.id
_entity.type
_entity.pdbx_description
1 polymer ?
#
loop_
_entity_poly.entity_id
_entity_poly.type
_entity_poly.pdbx_seq_one_letter_code
_entity_poly.pdbx_strand_id
1 'polypeptide(L)'
;LSEMHKRGLKLVMDLGVNHSSDEHHWFIESRKSKENPYRDYYIWKDPKDGKEPNNWGSCFSGSAWEFDPETQMYYLHLFSKKQPDLNWENPAVRKEVFDMMTWWCEKGVDGFRMDVISMISKDQSYADGVAHDGLYGDSSPYVCNGPRVHEFLQEMNREVLSRYDLITVGETPGVTTEEAKKYANLDGSELN
;
A
#
# COMPACT_ATOMS: atom_id res chain seq x y z
N LEU A 1 -6.79 20.81 -15.23
CA LEU A 1 -7.69 20.91 -14.08
C LEU A 1 -8.54 22.18 -14.16
N SER A 2 -7.95 23.37 -14.33
CA SER A 2 -8.71 24.64 -14.46
C SER A 2 -9.83 24.61 -15.50
N GLU A 3 -9.58 24.03 -16.66
CA GLU A 3 -10.60 23.90 -17.73
C GLU A 3 -11.72 22.92 -17.38
N MET A 4 -11.42 21.91 -16.55
CA MET A 4 -12.45 21.00 -16.01
C MET A 4 -13.35 21.75 -15.02
N HIS A 5 -12.77 22.46 -14.08
CA HIS A 5 -13.51 23.21 -13.07
C HIS A 5 -14.38 24.32 -13.68
N LYS A 6 -13.90 25.05 -14.69
CA LYS A 6 -14.70 26.01 -15.45
C LYS A 6 -15.96 25.42 -16.09
N ARG A 7 -15.96 24.11 -16.37
CA ARG A 7 -17.08 23.37 -16.94
C ARG A 7 -17.91 22.61 -15.89
N GLY A 8 -17.64 22.83 -14.60
CA GLY A 8 -18.31 22.16 -13.49
C GLY A 8 -17.90 20.68 -13.32
N LEU A 9 -16.80 20.25 -13.93
CA LEU A 9 -16.26 18.90 -13.77
C LEU A 9 -15.35 18.81 -12.57
N LYS A 10 -15.39 17.67 -11.88
CA LYS A 10 -14.55 17.34 -10.75
C LYS A 10 -13.52 16.28 -11.14
N LEU A 11 -12.32 16.33 -10.54
CA LEU A 11 -11.26 15.35 -10.76
C LEU A 11 -11.06 14.50 -9.50
N VAL A 12 -11.39 13.22 -9.59
CA VAL A 12 -10.98 12.21 -8.62
C VAL A 12 -9.80 11.45 -9.21
N MET A 13 -8.66 11.50 -8.57
CA MET A 13 -7.43 10.85 -9.01
C MET A 13 -7.28 9.46 -8.41
N ASP A 14 -6.70 8.55 -9.19
CA ASP A 14 -6.28 7.26 -8.66
C ASP A 14 -5.05 7.42 -7.75
N LEU A 15 -5.09 6.78 -6.59
CA LEU A 15 -4.07 6.82 -5.55
C LEU A 15 -3.61 5.40 -5.24
N GLY A 16 -2.56 4.95 -5.90
CA GLY A 16 -1.92 3.66 -5.64
C GLY A 16 -0.77 3.83 -4.65
N VAL A 17 -1.02 3.57 -3.37
CA VAL A 17 -0.02 3.77 -2.30
C VAL A 17 0.30 2.48 -1.52
N ASN A 18 -0.27 1.34 -1.91
CA ASN A 18 0.14 0.05 -1.40
C ASN A 18 1.51 -0.37 -1.95
N HIS A 19 1.82 0.00 -3.17
CA HIS A 19 3.03 -0.37 -3.90
C HIS A 19 3.51 0.80 -4.77
N SER A 20 4.71 0.71 -5.29
CA SER A 20 5.21 1.65 -6.32
C SER A 20 5.66 0.88 -7.56
N SER A 21 6.13 1.61 -8.60
CA SER A 21 6.89 1.00 -9.68
C SER A 21 8.27 0.54 -9.18
N ASP A 22 8.78 -0.56 -9.73
CA ASP A 22 10.18 -0.98 -9.56
C ASP A 22 11.18 0.00 -10.22
N GLU A 23 10.68 0.87 -11.10
CA GLU A 23 11.43 1.96 -11.72
C GLU A 23 11.40 3.26 -10.88
N HIS A 24 10.65 3.27 -9.78
CA HIS A 24 10.61 4.41 -8.88
C HIS A 24 11.97 4.62 -8.21
N HIS A 25 12.38 5.89 -8.07
CA HIS A 25 13.66 6.23 -7.45
C HIS A 25 13.88 5.56 -6.08
N TRP A 26 12.86 5.51 -5.24
CA TRP A 26 12.97 4.85 -3.93
C TRP A 26 13.34 3.37 -4.05
N PHE A 27 12.73 2.65 -5.01
CA PHE A 27 13.03 1.22 -5.16
C PHE A 27 14.42 1.01 -5.75
N ILE A 28 14.80 1.80 -6.76
CA ILE A 28 16.15 1.76 -7.35
C ILE A 28 17.22 1.97 -6.28
N GLU A 29 17.02 2.95 -5.39
CA GLU A 29 17.94 3.20 -4.28
C GLU A 29 17.89 2.07 -3.24
N SER A 30 16.69 1.63 -2.85
CA SER A 30 16.47 0.56 -1.87
C SER A 30 17.23 -0.74 -2.20
N ARG A 31 17.40 -1.06 -3.48
CA ARG A 31 18.11 -2.26 -3.96
C ARG A 31 19.63 -2.18 -3.86
N LYS A 32 20.22 -0.99 -3.78
CA LYS A 32 21.67 -0.82 -3.88
C LYS A 32 22.43 -1.40 -2.70
N SER A 33 21.88 -1.29 -1.49
CA SER A 33 22.47 -1.89 -0.29
C SER A 33 21.45 -2.01 0.86
N LYS A 34 21.78 -2.84 1.84
CA LYS A 34 20.97 -3.02 3.06
C LYS A 34 20.97 -1.77 3.95
N GLU A 35 21.98 -0.92 3.83
CA GLU A 35 22.17 0.31 4.60
C GLU A 35 21.66 1.56 3.87
N ASN A 36 21.09 1.41 2.66
CA ASN A 36 20.56 2.54 1.90
C ASN A 36 19.41 3.21 2.67
N PRO A 37 19.32 4.56 2.72
CA PRO A 37 18.24 5.28 3.41
C PRO A 37 16.83 4.90 2.95
N TYR A 38 16.67 4.43 1.72
CA TYR A 38 15.40 3.96 1.17
C TYR A 38 15.14 2.46 1.39
N ARG A 39 16.07 1.73 2.05
CA ARG A 39 15.92 0.29 2.23
C ARG A 39 14.58 -0.07 2.82
N ASP A 40 14.23 0.53 3.93
CA ASP A 40 13.02 0.25 4.69
C ASP A 40 11.76 0.94 4.14
N TYR A 41 11.84 1.55 2.94
CA TYR A 41 10.66 2.03 2.23
C TYR A 41 9.85 0.88 1.63
N TYR A 42 10.48 -0.28 1.45
CA TYR A 42 9.88 -1.50 0.94
C TYR A 42 10.03 -2.64 1.95
N ILE A 43 9.25 -3.69 1.74
CA ILE A 43 9.25 -4.86 2.62
C ILE A 43 10.29 -5.85 2.12
N TRP A 44 11.42 -5.89 2.79
CA TRP A 44 12.52 -6.81 2.52
C TRP A 44 12.65 -7.85 3.61
N LYS A 45 12.91 -9.11 3.23
CA LYS A 45 13.14 -10.23 4.16
C LYS A 45 14.33 -11.06 3.71
N ASP A 46 15.06 -11.59 4.69
CA ASP A 46 16.09 -12.58 4.41
C ASP A 46 15.48 -13.91 3.93
N PRO A 47 16.22 -14.69 3.11
CA PRO A 47 15.81 -16.05 2.78
C PRO A 47 15.57 -16.88 4.05
N LYS A 48 14.52 -17.72 4.02
CA LYS A 48 14.24 -18.71 5.05
C LYS A 48 14.62 -20.10 4.50
N ASP A 49 15.64 -20.72 5.07
CA ASP A 49 16.17 -22.00 4.61
C ASP A 49 16.55 -22.00 3.11
N GLY A 50 17.06 -20.87 2.62
CA GLY A 50 17.46 -20.67 1.22
C GLY A 50 16.31 -20.49 0.23
N LYS A 51 15.09 -20.26 0.72
CA LYS A 51 13.84 -20.06 -0.05
C LYS A 51 13.18 -18.75 0.33
N GLU A 52 12.00 -18.53 -0.23
CA GLU A 52 11.13 -17.39 0.10
C GLU A 52 10.84 -17.31 1.60
N PRO A 53 10.64 -16.09 2.14
CA PRO A 53 10.37 -15.87 3.56
C PRO A 53 9.14 -16.61 4.11
N ASN A 54 8.13 -16.77 3.26
CA ASN A 54 6.93 -17.56 3.49
C ASN A 54 6.33 -18.04 2.16
N ASN A 55 5.21 -18.72 2.22
CA ASN A 55 4.59 -19.34 1.06
C ASN A 55 3.56 -18.46 0.33
N TRP A 56 3.49 -17.16 0.60
CA TRP A 56 2.44 -16.30 0.02
C TRP A 56 2.47 -16.28 -1.50
N GLY A 57 1.26 -16.43 -2.09
CA GLY A 57 1.04 -16.24 -3.51
C GLY A 57 0.76 -14.79 -3.87
N SER A 58 1.22 -14.38 -5.05
CA SER A 58 0.86 -13.11 -5.68
C SER A 58 -0.55 -13.17 -6.25
N CYS A 59 -1.26 -12.03 -6.25
CA CYS A 59 -2.56 -11.90 -6.90
C CYS A 59 -2.51 -12.19 -8.41
N PHE A 60 -1.34 -12.05 -9.04
CA PHE A 60 -1.14 -12.31 -10.47
C PHE A 60 -0.44 -13.65 -10.76
N SER A 61 -0.49 -14.57 -9.81
CA SER A 61 0.15 -15.89 -9.82
C SER A 61 1.65 -15.90 -9.46
N GLY A 62 2.11 -17.06 -9.02
CA GLY A 62 3.49 -17.24 -8.55
C GLY A 62 3.69 -16.78 -7.11
N SER A 63 4.94 -16.73 -6.68
CA SER A 63 5.33 -16.23 -5.37
C SER A 63 5.02 -14.73 -5.22
N ALA A 64 4.65 -14.30 -4.03
CA ALA A 64 4.60 -12.88 -3.67
C ALA A 64 5.98 -12.30 -3.34
N TRP A 65 7.03 -13.09 -3.44
CA TRP A 65 8.40 -12.71 -3.11
C TRP A 65 9.31 -12.85 -4.32
N GLU A 66 10.11 -11.83 -4.60
CA GLU A 66 11.14 -11.88 -5.64
C GLU A 66 12.52 -11.71 -5.03
N PHE A 67 13.44 -12.60 -5.42
CA PHE A 67 14.82 -12.57 -4.95
C PHE A 67 15.61 -11.46 -5.64
N ASP A 68 16.29 -10.64 -4.84
CA ASP A 68 17.22 -9.63 -5.33
C ASP A 68 18.67 -10.10 -5.15
N PRO A 69 19.39 -10.35 -6.25
CA PRO A 69 20.75 -10.84 -6.19
C PRO A 69 21.76 -9.82 -5.66
N GLU A 70 21.47 -8.52 -5.74
CA GLU A 70 22.37 -7.46 -5.27
C GLU A 70 22.53 -7.50 -3.74
N THR A 71 21.43 -7.67 -3.03
CA THR A 71 21.43 -7.68 -1.57
C THR A 71 21.18 -9.05 -0.95
N GLN A 72 20.94 -10.07 -1.77
CA GLN A 72 20.67 -11.45 -1.34
C GLN A 72 19.44 -11.55 -0.42
N MET A 73 18.42 -10.72 -0.66
CA MET A 73 17.17 -10.72 0.08
C MET A 73 15.97 -10.81 -0.88
N TYR A 74 14.79 -11.05 -0.33
CA TYR A 74 13.53 -11.01 -1.05
C TYR A 74 12.78 -9.71 -0.78
N TYR A 75 12.13 -9.13 -1.79
CA TYR A 75 11.14 -8.08 -1.60
C TYR A 75 9.73 -8.60 -1.85
N LEU A 76 8.77 -8.03 -1.11
CA LEU A 76 7.36 -8.37 -1.26
C LEU A 76 6.76 -7.64 -2.47
N HIS A 77 5.97 -8.37 -3.28
CA HIS A 77 5.11 -7.83 -4.33
C HIS A 77 3.79 -8.60 -4.40
N LEU A 78 2.76 -8.09 -3.76
CA LEU A 78 1.46 -8.78 -3.76
C LEU A 78 0.82 -8.84 -5.15
N PHE A 79 1.27 -7.99 -6.09
CA PHE A 79 0.84 -7.95 -7.47
C PHE A 79 1.99 -8.35 -8.41
N SER A 80 2.35 -7.53 -9.38
CA SER A 80 3.47 -7.80 -10.26
C SER A 80 4.83 -7.62 -9.56
N LYS A 81 5.85 -8.35 -9.99
CA LYS A 81 7.26 -8.10 -9.61
C LYS A 81 7.70 -6.65 -9.85
N LYS A 82 7.04 -5.97 -10.78
CA LYS A 82 7.25 -4.55 -11.06
C LYS A 82 6.49 -3.61 -10.13
N GLN A 83 5.82 -4.15 -9.13
CA GLN A 83 5.01 -3.40 -8.16
C GLN A 83 5.40 -3.78 -6.73
N PRO A 84 6.63 -3.42 -6.29
CA PRO A 84 7.10 -3.72 -4.93
C PRO A 84 6.22 -3.03 -3.89
N ASP A 85 5.86 -3.76 -2.83
CA ASP A 85 5.00 -3.26 -1.77
C ASP A 85 5.75 -2.29 -0.85
N LEU A 86 5.11 -1.15 -0.58
CA LEU A 86 5.62 -0.13 0.34
C LEU A 86 5.47 -0.57 1.79
N ASN A 87 6.45 -0.20 2.60
CA ASN A 87 6.46 -0.49 4.03
C ASN A 87 5.78 0.62 4.83
N TRP A 88 4.47 0.52 5.03
CA TRP A 88 3.69 1.48 5.80
C TRP A 88 4.02 1.52 7.30
N GLU A 89 4.72 0.51 7.84
CA GLU A 89 5.27 0.57 9.19
C GLU A 89 6.32 1.68 9.33
N ASN A 90 6.99 2.03 8.24
CA ASN A 90 7.96 3.10 8.21
C ASN A 90 7.27 4.48 8.17
N PRO A 91 7.42 5.32 9.20
CA PRO A 91 6.79 6.65 9.20
C PRO A 91 7.30 7.59 8.10
N ALA A 92 8.52 7.37 7.59
CA ALA A 92 9.03 8.15 6.47
C ALA A 92 8.21 7.88 5.19
N VAL A 93 7.83 6.62 4.94
CA VAL A 93 6.95 6.27 3.81
C VAL A 93 5.60 6.97 3.94
N ARG A 94 4.98 6.93 5.12
CA ARG A 94 3.69 7.60 5.36
C ARG A 94 3.80 9.10 5.11
N LYS A 95 4.86 9.72 5.62
CA LYS A 95 5.10 11.15 5.39
C LYS A 95 5.21 11.50 3.91
N GLU A 96 5.99 10.75 3.15
CA GLU A 96 6.14 10.97 1.69
C GLU A 96 4.81 10.81 0.95
N VAL A 97 4.00 9.81 1.34
CA VAL A 97 2.65 9.63 0.77
C VAL A 97 1.77 10.83 1.08
N PHE A 98 1.76 11.32 2.33
CA PHE A 98 0.95 12.46 2.74
C PHE A 98 1.42 13.78 2.10
N ASP A 99 2.71 13.97 1.94
CA ASP A 99 3.28 15.12 1.23
C ASP A 99 2.87 15.10 -0.25
N MET A 100 2.92 13.95 -0.91
CA MET A 100 2.47 13.77 -2.29
C MET A 100 0.96 14.04 -2.43
N MET A 101 0.14 13.51 -1.54
CA MET A 101 -1.30 13.77 -1.54
C MET A 101 -1.60 15.25 -1.34
N THR A 102 -0.93 15.90 -0.39
CA THR A 102 -1.04 17.34 -0.12
C THR A 102 -0.71 18.15 -1.36
N TRP A 103 0.39 17.80 -2.05
CA TRP A 103 0.78 18.46 -3.29
C TRP A 103 -0.31 18.39 -4.37
N TRP A 104 -1.00 17.26 -4.51
CA TRP A 104 -2.13 17.14 -5.43
C TRP A 104 -3.35 17.93 -4.98
N CYS A 105 -3.64 17.95 -3.67
CA CYS A 105 -4.71 18.77 -3.11
C CYS A 105 -4.47 20.26 -3.38
N GLU A 106 -3.24 20.75 -3.20
CA GLU A 106 -2.85 22.14 -3.50
C GLU A 106 -2.95 22.47 -5.00
N LYS A 107 -2.84 21.47 -5.88
CA LYS A 107 -3.13 21.62 -7.32
C LYS A 107 -4.64 21.72 -7.59
N GLY A 108 -5.49 21.37 -6.63
CA GLY A 108 -6.93 21.50 -6.73
C GLY A 108 -7.65 20.23 -7.19
N VAL A 109 -7.11 19.03 -6.95
CA VAL A 109 -7.88 17.80 -7.15
C VAL A 109 -9.05 17.75 -6.19
N ASP A 110 -10.15 17.12 -6.61
CA ASP A 110 -11.39 17.08 -5.85
C ASP A 110 -11.56 15.78 -5.06
N GLY A 111 -10.63 14.85 -5.17
CA GLY A 111 -10.67 13.60 -4.42
C GLY A 111 -9.71 12.54 -4.90
N PHE A 112 -9.76 11.39 -4.22
CA PHE A 112 -8.94 10.22 -4.52
C PHE A 112 -9.76 8.94 -4.57
N ARG A 113 -9.52 8.12 -5.61
CA ARG A 113 -9.86 6.70 -5.60
C ARG A 113 -8.62 5.95 -5.10
N MET A 114 -8.74 5.26 -3.98
CA MET A 114 -7.61 4.64 -3.28
C MET A 114 -7.53 3.17 -3.64
N ASP A 115 -6.52 2.84 -4.43
CA ASP A 115 -6.24 1.49 -4.92
C ASP A 115 -5.85 0.57 -3.76
N VAL A 116 -6.54 -0.55 -3.64
CA VAL A 116 -6.34 -1.60 -2.61
C VAL A 116 -5.99 -1.07 -1.22
N ILE A 117 -6.65 -0.02 -0.78
CA ILE A 117 -6.29 0.72 0.45
C ILE A 117 -6.38 -0.14 1.72
N SER A 118 -7.16 -1.21 1.71
CA SER A 118 -7.22 -2.16 2.83
C SER A 118 -5.97 -3.01 2.98
N MET A 119 -5.05 -2.96 1.99
CA MET A 119 -3.85 -3.79 1.96
C MET A 119 -2.58 -3.07 2.41
N ILE A 120 -2.63 -1.81 2.81
CA ILE A 120 -1.44 -1.05 3.21
C ILE A 120 -0.80 -1.54 4.52
N SER A 121 -1.55 -2.19 5.40
CA SER A 121 -1.04 -2.77 6.65
C SER A 121 -0.93 -4.29 6.51
N LYS A 122 0.27 -4.83 6.72
CA LYS A 122 0.53 -6.28 6.71
C LYS A 122 0.70 -6.78 8.13
N ASP A 123 0.27 -8.02 8.39
CA ASP A 123 0.59 -8.72 9.63
C ASP A 123 2.11 -8.97 9.69
N GLN A 124 2.75 -8.45 10.74
CA GLN A 124 4.20 -8.49 10.88
C GLN A 124 4.75 -9.87 11.28
N SER A 125 3.88 -10.85 11.54
CA SER A 125 4.32 -12.24 11.73
C SER A 125 4.84 -12.87 10.44
N TYR A 126 4.31 -12.43 9.29
CA TYR A 126 4.58 -13.03 7.98
C TYR A 126 4.44 -14.56 7.99
N ALA A 127 3.45 -15.06 8.76
CA ALA A 127 3.18 -16.49 8.86
C ALA A 127 2.74 -17.08 7.51
N ASP A 128 2.99 -18.36 7.32
CA ASP A 128 2.56 -19.07 6.11
C ASP A 128 1.04 -19.04 5.97
N GLY A 129 0.55 -18.81 4.74
CA GLY A 129 -0.85 -18.91 4.40
C GLY A 129 -1.28 -20.35 4.12
N VAL A 130 -2.59 -20.60 4.18
CA VAL A 130 -3.15 -21.91 3.84
C VAL A 130 -3.10 -22.12 2.33
N ALA A 131 -2.39 -23.15 1.89
CA ALA A 131 -2.39 -23.57 0.48
C ALA A 131 -3.57 -24.51 0.22
N HIS A 132 -4.44 -24.17 -0.71
CA HIS A 132 -5.60 -24.97 -1.07
C HIS A 132 -5.28 -25.97 -2.20
N ASP A 133 -4.83 -25.50 -3.35
CA ASP A 133 -4.64 -26.32 -4.56
C ASP A 133 -3.28 -26.11 -5.24
N GLY A 134 -2.28 -25.63 -4.53
CA GLY A 134 -1.06 -25.23 -5.19
C GLY A 134 0.16 -25.10 -4.30
N LEU A 135 1.17 -24.50 -4.90
CA LEU A 135 2.48 -24.28 -4.28
C LEU A 135 2.47 -23.11 -3.29
N TYR A 136 1.49 -22.21 -3.42
CA TYR A 136 1.44 -20.96 -2.66
C TYR A 136 0.23 -20.90 -1.73
N GLY A 137 0.43 -20.26 -0.58
CA GLY A 137 -0.60 -20.04 0.43
C GLY A 137 -1.38 -18.74 0.19
N ASP A 138 -2.62 -18.70 0.65
CA ASP A 138 -3.45 -17.51 0.64
C ASP A 138 -2.88 -16.45 1.59
N SER A 139 -2.49 -15.31 1.04
CA SER A 139 -1.97 -14.17 1.78
C SER A 139 -3.07 -13.27 2.35
N SER A 140 -4.30 -13.39 1.86
CA SER A 140 -5.40 -12.45 2.17
C SER A 140 -5.62 -12.22 3.68
N PRO A 141 -5.57 -13.26 4.55
CA PRO A 141 -5.74 -13.05 5.99
C PRO A 141 -4.66 -12.20 6.66
N TYR A 142 -3.52 -12.03 6.01
CA TYR A 142 -2.35 -11.33 6.53
C TYR A 142 -2.12 -9.95 5.91
N VAL A 143 -2.74 -9.70 4.75
CA VAL A 143 -2.51 -8.47 3.99
C VAL A 143 -3.76 -7.62 3.77
N CYS A 144 -4.96 -8.18 3.92
CA CYS A 144 -6.21 -7.44 3.85
C CYS A 144 -6.70 -7.06 5.26
N ASN A 145 -7.09 -5.80 5.43
CA ASN A 145 -7.58 -5.29 6.72
C ASN A 145 -6.58 -5.55 7.87
N GLY A 146 -5.30 -5.37 7.59
CA GLY A 146 -4.23 -5.66 8.53
C GLY A 146 -4.32 -4.86 9.84
N PRO A 147 -3.54 -5.24 10.86
CA PRO A 147 -3.78 -4.81 12.25
C PRO A 147 -3.68 -3.29 12.47
N ARG A 148 -2.99 -2.56 11.61
CA ARG A 148 -2.80 -1.11 11.74
C ARG A 148 -3.45 -0.28 10.63
N VAL A 149 -4.26 -0.90 9.77
CA VAL A 149 -4.85 -0.20 8.61
C VAL A 149 -5.65 1.03 9.04
N HIS A 150 -6.49 0.92 10.05
CA HIS A 150 -7.30 2.02 10.57
C HIS A 150 -6.46 3.10 11.23
N GLU A 151 -5.38 2.74 11.93
CA GLU A 151 -4.41 3.70 12.46
C GLU A 151 -3.79 4.55 11.34
N PHE A 152 -3.36 3.91 10.27
CA PHE A 152 -2.75 4.60 9.11
C PHE A 152 -3.76 5.49 8.37
N LEU A 153 -5.00 5.03 8.23
CA LEU A 153 -6.06 5.83 7.61
C LEU A 153 -6.46 7.04 8.47
N GLN A 154 -6.52 6.87 9.78
CA GLN A 154 -6.76 7.99 10.71
C GLN A 154 -5.60 9.00 10.69
N GLU A 155 -4.36 8.53 10.57
CA GLU A 155 -3.20 9.41 10.36
C GLU A 155 -3.33 10.17 9.03
N MET A 156 -3.64 9.48 7.93
CA MET A 156 -3.90 10.08 6.62
C MET A 156 -5.02 11.14 6.68
N ASN A 157 -6.09 10.84 7.40
CA ASN A 157 -7.20 11.78 7.59
C ASN A 157 -6.73 13.04 8.31
N ARG A 158 -6.05 12.91 9.44
CA ARG A 158 -5.54 14.07 10.21
C ARG A 158 -4.55 14.91 9.42
N GLU A 159 -3.65 14.24 8.68
CA GLU A 159 -2.57 14.92 7.97
C GLU A 159 -3.02 15.51 6.64
N VAL A 160 -3.99 14.93 5.97
CA VAL A 160 -4.40 15.34 4.62
C VAL A 160 -5.92 15.51 4.50
N LEU A 161 -6.71 14.43 4.62
CA LEU A 161 -8.08 14.42 4.11
C LEU A 161 -8.98 15.44 4.83
N SER A 162 -8.83 15.61 6.15
CA SER A 162 -9.62 16.57 6.93
C SER A 162 -9.28 18.04 6.66
N ARG A 163 -8.21 18.31 5.93
CA ARG A 163 -7.74 19.68 5.62
C ARG A 163 -8.30 20.25 4.31
N TYR A 164 -8.94 19.40 3.51
CA TYR A 164 -9.45 19.74 2.18
C TYR A 164 -10.87 19.22 1.99
N ASP A 165 -11.63 19.86 1.10
CA ASP A 165 -12.94 19.38 0.67
C ASP A 165 -12.77 18.32 -0.42
N LEU A 166 -12.70 17.06 -0.03
CA LEU A 166 -12.38 15.94 -0.89
C LEU A 166 -13.47 14.87 -0.83
N ILE A 167 -13.67 14.16 -1.94
CA ILE A 167 -14.32 12.86 -1.95
C ILE A 167 -13.26 11.76 -1.95
N THR A 168 -13.46 10.69 -1.18
CA THR A 168 -12.60 9.50 -1.22
C THR A 168 -13.41 8.26 -1.54
N VAL A 169 -12.82 7.38 -2.35
CA VAL A 169 -13.39 6.08 -2.71
C VAL A 169 -12.31 5.02 -2.47
N GLY A 170 -12.49 4.20 -1.44
CA GLY A 170 -11.54 3.12 -1.11
C GLY A 170 -11.89 1.82 -1.83
N GLU A 171 -10.94 1.25 -2.55
CA GLU A 171 -11.01 -0.15 -2.95
C GLU A 171 -10.51 -1.01 -1.79
N THR A 172 -11.41 -1.84 -1.24
CA THR A 172 -11.16 -2.59 0.00
C THR A 172 -11.38 -4.08 -0.19
N PRO A 173 -10.47 -4.80 -0.89
CA PRO A 173 -10.60 -6.24 -1.04
C PRO A 173 -10.64 -6.94 0.32
N GLY A 174 -11.45 -7.99 0.41
CA GLY A 174 -11.60 -8.79 1.62
C GLY A 174 -12.39 -8.13 2.75
N VAL A 175 -13.02 -6.96 2.53
CA VAL A 175 -13.79 -6.26 3.56
C VAL A 175 -15.17 -6.88 3.77
N THR A 176 -15.56 -7.04 5.01
CA THR A 176 -16.95 -7.36 5.42
C THR A 176 -17.77 -6.08 5.58
N THR A 177 -19.11 -6.21 5.65
CA THR A 177 -20.00 -5.07 5.94
C THR A 177 -19.67 -4.37 7.26
N GLU A 178 -19.25 -5.13 8.26
CA GLU A 178 -18.89 -4.57 9.56
C GLU A 178 -17.55 -3.81 9.50
N GLU A 179 -16.60 -4.31 8.75
CA GLU A 179 -15.32 -3.60 8.53
C GLU A 179 -15.50 -2.37 7.65
N ALA A 180 -16.35 -2.42 6.62
CA ALA A 180 -16.63 -1.29 5.75
C ALA A 180 -17.09 -0.05 6.54
N LYS A 181 -17.86 -0.23 7.62
CA LYS A 181 -18.30 0.86 8.51
C LYS A 181 -17.16 1.57 9.23
N LYS A 182 -16.00 0.94 9.37
CA LYS A 182 -14.82 1.57 9.97
C LYS A 182 -14.13 2.48 8.97
N TYR A 183 -13.98 2.01 7.71
CA TYR A 183 -13.34 2.80 6.64
C TYR A 183 -14.10 4.08 6.30
N ALA A 184 -15.42 4.02 6.28
CA ALA A 184 -16.30 5.15 5.96
C ALA A 184 -17.29 5.36 7.12
N ASN A 185 -16.75 5.76 8.27
CA ASN A 185 -17.56 5.98 9.47
C ASN A 185 -18.21 7.37 9.47
N LEU A 186 -19.32 7.51 10.24
CA LEU A 186 -20.07 8.76 10.34
C LEU A 186 -19.28 9.91 11.00
N ASP A 187 -18.23 9.57 11.72
CA ASP A 187 -17.38 10.57 12.39
C ASP A 187 -16.38 11.20 11.41
N GLY A 188 -16.25 10.66 10.20
CA GLY A 188 -15.35 11.15 9.16
C GLY A 188 -13.86 11.08 9.56
N SER A 189 -13.50 10.11 10.39
CA SER A 189 -12.13 9.99 10.92
C SER A 189 -11.18 9.20 10.02
N GLU A 190 -11.68 8.59 8.95
CA GLU A 190 -10.91 7.84 7.95
C GLU A 190 -11.25 8.33 6.54
N LEU A 191 -11.96 7.53 5.73
CA LEU A 191 -12.43 7.94 4.39
C LEU A 191 -13.77 8.68 4.49
N ASN A 192 -14.04 9.53 3.50
CA ASN A 192 -15.28 10.32 3.40
C ASN A 192 -16.07 9.97 2.13
#